data_2047e0ccabb00176aaf4e32c6f8e55b4
#
_entry.id   2047e0ccabb00176aaf4e32c6f8e55b4
#
_cell.length_a   1.000
_cell.length_b   1.000
_cell.length_c   1.000
_cell.angle_alpha   90.00
_cell.angle_beta   90.00
_cell.angle_gamma   90.00
#
_symmetry.space_group_name_H-M   'P 1'
#
loop_
_entity.id
_entity.type
_entity.pdbx_description
1 polymer ?
#
loop_
_entity_poly.entity_id
_entity_poly.type
_entity_poly.pdbx_seq_one_letter_code
_entity_poly.pdbx_strand_id
1 'polypeptide(L)'
;MRRRQFITLFGGAAVGWPLAVRAQQPRKVWRIGFIAGASRPASLEVSQFGGFQQGMREHGYVEGKDFVMEWRFADAKGERYSEFAAEFVGLKVDVIVVGTPAALRAVQQATNTTLIVMGYSVDPVGNGFVASLARPGGNTTGLSSSQDDATPKQLELLTITVPNLSRVGLLANPDSPNFDPVLKNVQSAAQDAGLVLVPVEMRSPQEVPSAFATMARERVGAVMVMSDALTVMQRNRIAELALKERLPTIFPLREYVVAGGLMAYGENIRDFFRRAAFYVDKILKGAKPSDLPIEQPTRFFLTINLKTARALGLEIPPTLLARADEVIE
;
A
#
# COMPACT_ATOMS: atom_id res chain seq x y z
N MET A 1 -74.04 -56.77 -34.37
CA MET A 1 -74.36 -57.39 -33.08
C MET A 1 -73.38 -57.05 -32.04
N ARG A 2 -73.90 -56.49 -30.92
CA ARG A 2 -73.35 -56.52 -29.54
C ARG A 2 -72.00 -55.83 -29.32
N ARG A 3 -71.98 -54.58 -28.73
CA ARG A 3 -72.11 -54.22 -27.30
C ARG A 3 -71.00 -54.83 -26.42
N ARG A 4 -70.13 -53.97 -25.85
CA ARG A 4 -70.07 -53.68 -24.43
C ARG A 4 -68.71 -53.00 -24.16
N GLN A 5 -68.69 -51.79 -23.78
CA GLN A 5 -68.49 -51.28 -22.43
C GLN A 5 -67.32 -51.89 -21.71
N PHE A 6 -66.35 -51.07 -21.41
CA PHE A 6 -65.71 -51.05 -20.09
C PHE A 6 -65.08 -49.71 -19.83
N ILE A 7 -65.67 -48.99 -19.09
CA ILE A 7 -65.43 -48.42 -17.77
C ILE A 7 -63.95 -48.20 -17.46
N THR A 8 -63.66 -46.90 -17.46
CA THR A 8 -62.86 -46.06 -16.53
C THR A 8 -62.18 -46.82 -15.39
N LEU A 9 -60.91 -46.63 -15.30
CA LEU A 9 -60.19 -46.49 -14.04
C LEU A 9 -59.22 -45.31 -14.12
N PHE A 10 -59.65 -44.21 -13.52
CA PHE A 10 -58.80 -43.09 -13.15
C PHE A 10 -57.83 -43.58 -12.09
N GLY A 11 -56.62 -43.96 -12.49
CA GLY A 11 -55.47 -44.09 -11.60
C GLY A 11 -54.70 -42.78 -11.63
N GLY A 12 -54.92 -41.95 -10.67
CA GLY A 12 -54.15 -40.71 -10.49
C GLY A 12 -52.69 -41.05 -10.18
N ALA A 13 -51.83 -40.94 -11.18
CA ALA A 13 -50.40 -40.82 -10.97
C ALA A 13 -50.15 -39.35 -10.61
N ALA A 14 -50.18 -39.09 -9.30
CA ALA A 14 -49.57 -37.88 -8.76
C ALA A 14 -48.07 -37.93 -9.11
N VAL A 15 -47.72 -37.25 -10.19
CA VAL A 15 -46.32 -36.97 -10.51
C VAL A 15 -45.82 -36.05 -9.39
N GLY A 16 -45.29 -36.69 -8.33
CA GLY A 16 -44.51 -36.01 -7.32
C GLY A 16 -43.25 -35.46 -8.01
N TRP A 17 -43.34 -34.24 -8.49
CA TRP A 17 -42.15 -33.45 -8.83
C TRP A 17 -41.30 -33.38 -7.56
N PRO A 18 -40.08 -33.93 -7.57
CA PRO A 18 -39.18 -33.63 -6.48
C PRO A 18 -38.92 -32.13 -6.57
N LEU A 19 -39.55 -31.35 -5.71
CA LEU A 19 -39.04 -30.06 -5.29
C LEU A 19 -37.64 -30.36 -4.78
N ALA A 20 -36.66 -30.33 -5.68
CA ALA A 20 -35.27 -30.22 -5.33
C ALA A 20 -35.14 -28.87 -4.60
N VAL A 21 -35.41 -28.91 -3.31
CA VAL A 21 -34.94 -27.91 -2.37
C VAL A 21 -33.43 -27.93 -2.59
N ARG A 22 -32.96 -27.02 -3.45
CA ARG A 22 -31.56 -26.63 -3.47
C ARG A 22 -31.31 -26.10 -2.05
N ALA A 23 -30.92 -27.02 -1.17
CA ALA A 23 -30.29 -26.64 0.09
C ALA A 23 -29.18 -25.70 -0.34
N GLN A 24 -29.36 -24.41 -0.14
CA GLN A 24 -28.29 -23.43 -0.26
C GLN A 24 -27.24 -23.94 0.71
N GLN A 25 -26.19 -24.56 0.15
CA GLN A 25 -25.00 -24.84 0.96
C GLN A 25 -24.68 -23.54 1.69
N PRO A 26 -24.48 -23.55 3.01
CA PRO A 26 -24.16 -22.36 3.75
C PRO A 26 -22.98 -21.71 3.04
N ARG A 27 -23.22 -20.51 2.50
CA ARG A 27 -22.20 -19.76 1.75
C ARG A 27 -21.04 -19.53 2.70
N LYS A 28 -19.88 -20.04 2.37
CA LYS A 28 -18.68 -19.87 3.20
C LYS A 28 -18.44 -18.38 3.42
N VAL A 29 -18.39 -17.95 4.66
CA VAL A 29 -17.94 -16.61 5.02
C VAL A 29 -16.42 -16.65 5.17
N TRP A 30 -15.72 -15.95 4.29
CA TRP A 30 -14.27 -15.92 4.28
C TRP A 30 -13.72 -15.07 5.42
N ARG A 31 -12.60 -15.46 5.98
CA ARG A 31 -11.89 -14.66 6.99
C ARG A 31 -10.62 -14.12 6.38
N ILE A 32 -10.50 -12.78 6.31
CA ILE A 32 -9.36 -12.09 5.69
C ILE A 32 -8.63 -11.32 6.77
N GLY A 33 -7.36 -11.63 6.99
CA GLY A 33 -6.47 -10.88 7.86
C GLY A 33 -5.81 -9.74 7.08
N PHE A 34 -5.68 -8.56 7.70
CA PHE A 34 -4.92 -7.44 7.15
C PHE A 34 -3.94 -6.92 8.20
N ILE A 35 -2.63 -6.95 7.88
CA ILE A 35 -1.57 -6.39 8.74
C ILE A 35 -1.07 -5.08 8.14
N ALA A 36 -1.29 -4.00 8.87
CA ALA A 36 -0.85 -2.65 8.53
C ALA A 36 0.30 -2.19 9.44
N GLY A 37 1.28 -1.48 8.87
CA GLY A 37 2.39 -0.91 9.64
C GLY A 37 2.02 0.32 10.45
N ALA A 38 1.08 1.12 9.94
CA ALA A 38 0.62 2.35 10.57
C ALA A 38 -0.31 2.09 11.77
N SER A 39 -0.66 3.16 12.48
CA SER A 39 -1.73 3.16 13.48
C SER A 39 -3.10 3.06 12.82
N ARG A 40 -4.08 2.54 13.58
CA ARG A 40 -5.46 2.48 13.12
C ARG A 40 -6.00 3.89 12.86
N PRO A 41 -6.48 4.20 11.65
CA PRO A 41 -7.05 5.52 11.37
C PRO A 41 -8.42 5.69 12.06
N ALA A 42 -8.82 6.94 12.28
CA ALA A 42 -10.15 7.26 12.83
C ALA A 42 -11.30 6.73 11.95
N SER A 43 -11.10 6.71 10.64
CA SER A 43 -12.02 6.09 9.67
C SER A 43 -11.22 5.27 8.66
N LEU A 44 -11.55 3.99 8.57
CA LEU A 44 -10.97 3.09 7.55
C LEU A 44 -11.38 3.52 6.15
N GLU A 45 -12.63 3.90 5.94
CA GLU A 45 -13.22 4.16 4.63
C GLU A 45 -12.52 5.30 3.89
N VAL A 46 -12.23 6.41 4.58
CA VAL A 46 -11.57 7.58 3.97
C VAL A 46 -10.04 7.45 3.95
N SER A 47 -9.49 6.47 4.67
CA SER A 47 -8.06 6.19 4.69
C SER A 47 -7.61 5.39 3.45
N GLN A 48 -6.30 5.20 3.30
CA GLN A 48 -5.73 4.31 2.29
C GLN A 48 -6.29 2.88 2.37
N PHE A 49 -6.61 2.40 3.57
CA PHE A 49 -7.15 1.04 3.80
C PHE A 49 -8.57 0.87 3.25
N GLY A 50 -9.34 1.95 3.15
CA GLY A 50 -10.65 1.95 2.49
C GLY A 50 -10.60 1.56 1.02
N GLY A 51 -9.43 1.66 0.38
CA GLY A 51 -9.19 1.13 -0.97
C GLY A 51 -9.46 -0.36 -1.04
N PHE A 52 -8.96 -1.14 -0.07
CA PHE A 52 -9.19 -2.59 -0.04
C PHE A 52 -10.68 -2.93 0.12
N GLN A 53 -11.38 -2.28 1.06
CA GLN A 53 -12.83 -2.47 1.23
C GLN A 53 -13.61 -2.08 -0.03
N GLN A 54 -13.20 -1.00 -0.70
CA GLN A 54 -13.78 -0.58 -1.98
C GLN A 54 -13.57 -1.65 -3.05
N GLY A 55 -12.33 -2.17 -3.21
CA GLY A 55 -12.02 -3.22 -4.17
C GLY A 55 -12.82 -4.50 -3.92
N MET A 56 -13.00 -4.92 -2.66
CA MET A 56 -13.85 -6.07 -2.33
C MET A 56 -15.30 -5.84 -2.74
N ARG A 57 -15.86 -4.64 -2.51
CA ARG A 57 -17.21 -4.28 -2.96
C ARG A 57 -17.33 -4.30 -4.49
N GLU A 58 -16.33 -3.80 -5.22
CA GLU A 58 -16.29 -3.82 -6.69
C GLU A 58 -16.31 -5.25 -7.25
N HIS A 59 -15.75 -6.22 -6.52
CA HIS A 59 -15.82 -7.65 -6.83
C HIS A 59 -17.10 -8.34 -6.32
N GLY A 60 -18.04 -7.57 -5.75
CA GLY A 60 -19.34 -8.08 -5.31
C GLY A 60 -19.37 -8.72 -3.92
N TYR A 61 -18.34 -8.52 -3.10
CA TYR A 61 -18.30 -9.02 -1.73
C TYR A 61 -18.84 -7.97 -0.74
N VAL A 62 -19.64 -8.44 0.21
CA VAL A 62 -20.22 -7.64 1.29
C VAL A 62 -19.62 -8.09 2.63
N GLU A 63 -18.95 -7.17 3.34
CA GLU A 63 -18.40 -7.44 4.66
C GLU A 63 -19.52 -7.79 5.66
N GLY A 64 -19.29 -8.78 6.51
CA GLY A 64 -20.27 -9.34 7.42
C GLY A 64 -21.20 -10.39 6.80
N LYS A 65 -21.27 -10.51 5.46
CA LYS A 65 -22.09 -11.49 4.74
C LYS A 65 -21.24 -12.52 3.99
N ASP A 66 -20.29 -12.06 3.18
CA ASP A 66 -19.47 -12.89 2.32
C ASP A 66 -18.07 -13.07 2.91
N PHE A 67 -17.61 -12.11 3.70
CA PHE A 67 -16.33 -12.15 4.41
C PHE A 67 -16.36 -11.34 5.69
N VAL A 68 -15.38 -11.59 6.56
CA VAL A 68 -15.07 -10.79 7.75
C VAL A 68 -13.62 -10.34 7.70
N MET A 69 -13.35 -9.10 8.15
CA MET A 69 -12.02 -8.52 8.21
C MET A 69 -11.44 -8.59 9.60
N GLU A 70 -10.24 -9.12 9.69
CA GLU A 70 -9.40 -9.08 10.89
C GLU A 70 -8.28 -8.06 10.69
N TRP A 71 -8.48 -6.84 11.17
CA TRP A 71 -7.49 -5.77 11.04
C TRP A 71 -6.50 -5.79 12.19
N ARG A 72 -5.18 -5.71 11.89
CA ARG A 72 -4.13 -5.50 12.89
C ARG A 72 -3.23 -4.35 12.44
N PHE A 73 -2.98 -3.45 13.38
CA PHE A 73 -2.19 -2.23 13.18
C PHE A 73 -0.98 -2.27 14.11
N ALA A 74 0.21 -2.21 13.53
CA ALA A 74 1.46 -2.39 14.27
C ALA A 74 1.94 -1.12 14.98
N ASP A 75 1.40 0.06 14.66
CA ASP A 75 1.81 1.35 15.23
C ASP A 75 3.33 1.61 15.07
N ALA A 76 3.89 1.22 13.90
CA ALA A 76 5.32 1.21 13.59
C ALA A 76 6.20 0.36 14.53
N LYS A 77 5.61 -0.57 15.30
CA LYS A 77 6.31 -1.47 16.19
C LYS A 77 6.55 -2.81 15.49
N GLY A 78 7.79 -3.02 15.04
CA GLY A 78 8.17 -4.18 14.23
C GLY A 78 7.94 -5.53 14.94
N GLU A 79 8.10 -5.58 16.25
CA GLU A 79 7.89 -6.77 17.09
C GLU A 79 6.44 -7.30 17.01
N ARG A 80 5.46 -6.44 16.74
CA ARG A 80 4.03 -6.83 16.65
C ARG A 80 3.70 -7.64 15.41
N TYR A 81 4.52 -7.58 14.37
CA TYR A 81 4.23 -8.32 13.14
C TYR A 81 4.24 -9.84 13.35
N SER A 82 5.21 -10.35 14.15
CA SER A 82 5.30 -11.79 14.45
C SER A 82 4.14 -12.27 15.32
N GLU A 83 3.70 -11.43 16.27
CA GLU A 83 2.51 -11.69 17.09
C GLU A 83 1.25 -11.78 16.23
N PHE A 84 1.02 -10.80 15.33
CA PHE A 84 -0.15 -10.80 14.44
C PHE A 84 -0.13 -11.94 13.43
N ALA A 85 1.04 -12.29 12.91
CA ALA A 85 1.19 -13.43 12.02
C ALA A 85 0.79 -14.75 12.72
N ALA A 86 1.29 -14.98 13.94
CA ALA A 86 0.93 -16.15 14.73
C ALA A 86 -0.57 -16.18 15.08
N GLU A 87 -1.15 -15.03 15.43
CA GLU A 87 -2.58 -14.91 15.69
C GLU A 87 -3.40 -15.28 14.47
N PHE A 88 -3.08 -14.77 13.28
CA PHE A 88 -3.82 -15.07 12.06
C PHE A 88 -3.72 -16.54 11.65
N VAL A 89 -2.57 -17.17 11.86
CA VAL A 89 -2.41 -18.62 11.68
C VAL A 89 -3.32 -19.38 12.66
N GLY A 90 -3.35 -18.96 13.92
CA GLY A 90 -4.23 -19.56 14.95
C GLY A 90 -5.71 -19.37 14.65
N LEU A 91 -6.12 -18.21 14.14
CA LEU A 91 -7.48 -17.91 13.69
C LEU A 91 -7.86 -18.61 12.38
N LYS A 92 -6.90 -19.28 11.73
CA LYS A 92 -7.09 -19.95 10.44
C LYS A 92 -7.73 -19.03 9.39
N VAL A 93 -7.19 -17.81 9.25
CA VAL A 93 -7.66 -16.90 8.21
C VAL A 93 -7.43 -17.52 6.82
N ASP A 94 -8.34 -17.26 5.89
CA ASP A 94 -8.24 -17.82 4.53
C ASP A 94 -7.17 -17.13 3.70
N VAL A 95 -6.99 -15.82 3.89
CA VAL A 95 -5.99 -15.00 3.20
C VAL A 95 -5.45 -13.95 4.17
N ILE A 96 -4.13 -13.71 4.12
CA ILE A 96 -3.49 -12.60 4.83
C ILE A 96 -3.06 -11.55 3.80
N VAL A 97 -3.55 -10.32 3.95
CA VAL A 97 -3.08 -9.16 3.20
C VAL A 97 -2.05 -8.41 4.04
N VAL A 98 -0.91 -8.08 3.46
CA VAL A 98 0.17 -7.37 4.16
C VAL A 98 0.45 -6.03 3.50
N GLY A 99 0.55 -4.98 4.30
CA GLY A 99 0.77 -3.60 3.85
C GLY A 99 2.23 -3.14 3.92
N THR A 100 3.18 -4.00 4.34
CA THR A 100 4.61 -3.66 4.44
C THR A 100 5.50 -4.87 4.22
N PRO A 101 6.76 -4.69 3.73
CA PRO A 101 7.73 -5.78 3.60
C PRO A 101 8.05 -6.48 4.94
N ALA A 102 8.10 -5.72 6.05
CA ALA A 102 8.38 -6.29 7.37
C ALA A 102 7.24 -7.22 7.84
N ALA A 103 5.98 -6.84 7.61
CA ALA A 103 4.83 -7.72 7.88
C ALA A 103 4.86 -8.97 7.00
N LEU A 104 5.23 -8.83 5.72
CA LEU A 104 5.36 -9.96 4.80
C LEU A 104 6.38 -10.97 5.30
N ARG A 105 7.56 -10.50 5.71
CA ARG A 105 8.63 -11.36 6.27
C ARG A 105 8.13 -12.13 7.50
N ALA A 106 7.46 -11.46 8.43
CA ALA A 106 6.91 -12.09 9.63
C ALA A 106 5.86 -13.16 9.31
N VAL A 107 4.96 -12.88 8.35
CA VAL A 107 3.92 -13.84 7.94
C VAL A 107 4.54 -15.04 7.24
N GLN A 108 5.53 -14.87 6.35
CA GLN A 108 6.21 -15.97 5.68
C GLN A 108 7.02 -16.86 6.66
N GLN A 109 7.53 -16.28 7.74
CA GLN A 109 8.18 -17.05 8.82
C GLN A 109 7.16 -17.86 9.64
N ALA A 110 5.94 -17.37 9.80
CA ALA A 110 4.90 -18.02 10.60
C ALA A 110 4.14 -19.11 9.81
N THR A 111 4.05 -19.01 8.48
CA THR A 111 3.29 -19.97 7.68
C THR A 111 3.80 -20.07 6.23
N ASN A 112 3.77 -21.31 5.71
CA ASN A 112 3.99 -21.62 4.29
C ASN A 112 2.72 -22.12 3.57
N THR A 113 1.59 -22.16 4.27
CA THR A 113 0.33 -22.69 3.75
C THR A 113 -0.79 -21.67 3.66
N THR A 114 -0.85 -20.71 4.59
CA THR A 114 -1.84 -19.64 4.51
C THR A 114 -1.51 -18.74 3.32
N LEU A 115 -2.51 -18.39 2.52
CA LEU A 115 -2.34 -17.62 1.29
C LEU A 115 -2.08 -16.15 1.61
N ILE A 116 -1.09 -15.55 0.95
CA ILE A 116 -0.60 -14.20 1.26
C ILE A 116 -0.74 -13.31 0.03
N VAL A 117 -1.34 -12.13 0.23
CA VAL A 117 -1.40 -11.07 -0.76
C VAL A 117 -0.58 -9.87 -0.27
N MET A 118 0.47 -9.55 -1.00
CA MET A 118 1.19 -8.29 -0.84
C MET A 118 0.30 -7.15 -1.33
N GLY A 119 -0.25 -6.37 -0.41
CA GLY A 119 -0.95 -5.13 -0.76
C GLY A 119 0.02 -4.03 -1.18
N TYR A 120 1.24 -4.06 -0.61
CA TYR A 120 2.35 -3.20 -0.97
C TYR A 120 3.68 -3.86 -0.54
N SER A 121 4.62 -3.97 -1.44
CA SER A 121 5.98 -4.44 -1.16
C SER A 121 6.97 -3.80 -2.13
N VAL A 122 8.15 -3.44 -1.66
CA VAL A 122 9.25 -2.95 -2.50
C VAL A 122 10.17 -4.14 -2.79
N ASP A 123 10.59 -4.28 -4.03
CA ASP A 123 11.51 -5.31 -4.51
C ASP A 123 11.31 -6.71 -3.86
N PRO A 124 10.17 -7.37 -4.09
CA PRO A 124 9.89 -8.64 -3.45
C PRO A 124 10.79 -9.78 -3.92
N VAL A 125 11.45 -9.64 -5.08
CA VAL A 125 12.43 -10.61 -5.60
C VAL A 125 13.78 -10.41 -4.93
N GLY A 126 14.32 -9.20 -4.91
CA GLY A 126 15.60 -8.89 -4.27
C GLY A 126 15.57 -9.14 -2.76
N ASN A 127 14.42 -8.92 -2.12
CA ASN A 127 14.20 -9.24 -0.70
C ASN A 127 13.98 -10.74 -0.43
N GLY A 128 13.94 -11.60 -1.47
CA GLY A 128 13.77 -13.04 -1.35
C GLY A 128 12.36 -13.49 -0.92
N PHE A 129 11.33 -12.63 -1.08
CA PHE A 129 9.96 -12.98 -0.74
C PHE A 129 9.31 -13.88 -1.78
N VAL A 130 9.72 -13.77 -3.04
CA VAL A 130 9.18 -14.51 -4.17
C VAL A 130 10.30 -14.85 -5.15
N ALA A 131 10.12 -15.90 -5.96
CA ALA A 131 11.12 -16.34 -6.93
C ALA A 131 11.27 -15.37 -8.12
N SER A 132 10.15 -14.85 -8.63
CA SER A 132 10.11 -13.84 -9.70
C SER A 132 8.74 -13.15 -9.70
N LEU A 133 8.62 -12.00 -10.39
CA LEU A 133 7.34 -11.32 -10.54
C LEU A 133 6.37 -12.12 -11.41
N ALA A 134 6.86 -12.74 -12.49
CA ALA A 134 6.01 -13.51 -13.41
C ALA A 134 5.53 -14.84 -12.82
N ARG A 135 6.36 -15.47 -11.98
CA ARG A 135 6.06 -16.74 -11.29
C ARG A 135 6.53 -16.64 -9.84
N PRO A 136 5.69 -16.12 -8.93
CA PRO A 136 6.08 -15.89 -7.56
C PRO A 136 6.55 -17.15 -6.83
N GLY A 137 5.88 -18.28 -7.10
CA GLY A 137 6.09 -19.52 -6.37
C GLY A 137 5.49 -19.46 -4.96
N GLY A 138 5.40 -20.61 -4.29
CA GLY A 138 4.92 -20.65 -2.90
C GLY A 138 3.49 -20.14 -2.70
N ASN A 139 3.26 -19.51 -1.54
CA ASN A 139 1.93 -19.07 -1.08
C ASN A 139 1.72 -17.55 -1.16
N THR A 140 2.61 -16.80 -1.82
CA THR A 140 2.63 -15.33 -1.85
C THR A 140 2.44 -14.79 -3.26
N THR A 141 1.57 -13.81 -3.43
CA THR A 141 1.38 -13.01 -4.66
C THR A 141 0.97 -11.59 -4.31
N GLY A 142 0.65 -10.73 -5.28
CA GLY A 142 0.10 -9.38 -5.04
C GLY A 142 0.80 -8.30 -5.85
N LEU A 143 1.16 -7.20 -5.19
CA LEU A 143 1.62 -5.97 -5.81
C LEU A 143 3.04 -5.62 -5.34
N SER A 144 3.88 -5.25 -6.30
CA SER A 144 5.22 -4.71 -6.05
C SER A 144 5.25 -3.22 -6.38
N SER A 145 5.81 -2.43 -5.50
CA SER A 145 6.09 -1.02 -5.75
C SER A 145 7.22 -0.88 -6.78
N SER A 146 7.09 0.11 -7.66
CA SER A 146 8.15 0.64 -8.53
C SER A 146 8.59 2.04 -8.07
N GLN A 147 8.40 2.38 -6.79
CA GLN A 147 8.67 3.72 -6.24
C GLN A 147 10.10 4.19 -6.51
N ASP A 148 11.07 3.28 -6.60
CA ASP A 148 12.46 3.63 -6.91
C ASP A 148 12.61 4.27 -8.30
N ASP A 149 11.72 3.93 -9.26
CA ASP A 149 11.68 4.53 -10.58
C ASP A 149 11.23 6.00 -10.55
N ALA A 150 10.58 6.43 -9.47
CA ALA A 150 10.15 7.81 -9.28
C ALA A 150 11.28 8.74 -8.81
N THR A 151 12.37 8.20 -8.26
CA THR A 151 13.45 8.99 -7.63
C THR A 151 14.08 10.05 -8.55
N PRO A 152 14.48 9.73 -9.81
CA PRO A 152 15.02 10.74 -10.71
C PRO A 152 14.02 11.87 -10.97
N LYS A 153 12.73 11.53 -11.08
CA LYS A 153 11.67 12.51 -11.31
C LYS A 153 11.39 13.37 -10.08
N GLN A 154 11.49 12.82 -8.88
CA GLN A 154 11.39 13.59 -7.64
C GLN A 154 12.51 14.65 -7.55
N LEU A 155 13.74 14.28 -7.88
CA LEU A 155 14.86 15.23 -7.92
C LEU A 155 14.67 16.31 -9.00
N GLU A 156 14.23 15.92 -10.21
CA GLU A 156 13.88 16.87 -11.27
C GLU A 156 12.81 17.87 -10.79
N LEU A 157 11.76 17.40 -10.13
CA LEU A 157 10.69 18.24 -9.61
C LEU A 157 11.20 19.24 -8.55
N LEU A 158 12.11 18.80 -7.67
CA LEU A 158 12.77 19.70 -6.72
C LEU A 158 13.59 20.77 -7.42
N THR A 159 14.41 20.40 -8.42
CA THR A 159 15.26 21.36 -9.15
C THR A 159 14.46 22.39 -9.95
N ILE A 160 13.31 21.98 -10.50
CA ILE A 160 12.39 22.90 -11.19
C ILE A 160 11.75 23.88 -10.20
N THR A 161 11.47 23.42 -8.97
CA THR A 161 10.71 24.20 -7.97
C THR A 161 11.61 25.06 -7.10
N VAL A 162 12.84 24.62 -6.82
CA VAL A 162 13.77 25.27 -5.89
C VAL A 162 14.94 25.88 -6.69
N PRO A 163 15.00 27.23 -6.82
CA PRO A 163 16.08 27.89 -7.55
C PRO A 163 17.45 27.59 -6.91
N ASN A 164 18.46 27.35 -7.76
CA ASN A 164 19.86 27.15 -7.34
C ASN A 164 20.05 26.00 -6.35
N LEU A 165 19.18 24.99 -6.38
CA LEU A 165 19.32 23.80 -5.55
C LEU A 165 20.64 23.10 -5.86
N SER A 166 21.45 22.86 -4.84
CA SER A 166 22.75 22.17 -4.97
C SER A 166 22.93 21.02 -3.97
N ARG A 167 22.19 21.05 -2.86
CA ARG A 167 22.28 20.04 -1.80
C ARG A 167 20.87 19.59 -1.39
N VAL A 168 20.65 18.25 -1.42
CA VAL A 168 19.38 17.61 -1.04
C VAL A 168 19.60 16.69 0.13
N GLY A 169 18.80 16.87 1.20
CA GLY A 169 18.77 15.95 2.32
C GLY A 169 17.90 14.71 2.00
N LEU A 170 18.34 13.54 2.37
CA LEU A 170 17.49 12.34 2.41
C LEU A 170 17.22 11.98 3.85
N LEU A 171 16.02 12.28 4.34
CA LEU A 171 15.56 11.81 5.66
C LEU A 171 15.14 10.36 5.57
N ALA A 172 15.81 9.47 6.28
CA ALA A 172 15.59 8.05 6.21
C ALA A 172 15.76 7.33 7.55
N ASN A 173 15.05 6.21 7.69
CA ASN A 173 15.25 5.30 8.80
C ASN A 173 16.22 4.19 8.37
N PRO A 174 17.45 4.14 8.95
CA PRO A 174 18.45 3.13 8.57
C PRO A 174 18.09 1.71 9.02
N ASP A 175 17.15 1.55 9.95
CA ASP A 175 16.66 0.24 10.38
C ASP A 175 15.58 -0.33 9.41
N SER A 176 15.19 0.44 8.39
CA SER A 176 14.28 -0.03 7.34
C SER A 176 14.98 -1.07 6.45
N PRO A 177 14.35 -2.21 6.15
CA PRO A 177 14.91 -3.22 5.25
C PRO A 177 15.30 -2.70 3.85
N ASN A 178 14.69 -1.58 3.42
CA ASN A 178 14.94 -0.99 2.11
C ASN A 178 15.91 0.20 2.15
N PHE A 179 16.56 0.47 3.30
CA PHE A 179 17.42 1.65 3.45
C PHE A 179 18.56 1.67 2.44
N ASP A 180 19.39 0.63 2.41
CA ASP A 180 20.57 0.58 1.54
C ASP A 180 20.23 0.65 0.05
N PRO A 181 19.26 -0.13 -0.49
CA PRO A 181 18.84 0.00 -1.88
C PRO A 181 18.33 1.40 -2.24
N VAL A 182 17.48 1.99 -1.40
CA VAL A 182 16.93 3.34 -1.63
C VAL A 182 18.04 4.39 -1.57
N LEU A 183 18.91 4.34 -0.56
CA LEU A 183 20.03 5.28 -0.43
C LEU A 183 20.90 5.24 -1.68
N LYS A 184 21.27 4.05 -2.16
CA LYS A 184 22.07 3.87 -3.37
C LYS A 184 21.39 4.44 -4.61
N ASN A 185 20.09 4.21 -4.77
CA ASN A 185 19.30 4.73 -5.89
C ASN A 185 19.25 6.26 -5.86
N VAL A 186 18.90 6.86 -4.70
CA VAL A 186 18.86 8.32 -4.54
C VAL A 186 20.25 8.94 -4.76
N GLN A 187 21.31 8.29 -4.30
CA GLN A 187 22.69 8.78 -4.47
C GLN A 187 23.08 8.81 -5.95
N SER A 188 22.77 7.76 -6.70
CA SER A 188 23.01 7.72 -8.16
C SER A 188 22.22 8.81 -8.88
N ALA A 189 20.93 8.94 -8.59
CA ALA A 189 20.06 9.92 -9.21
C ALA A 189 20.47 11.38 -8.86
N ALA A 190 20.93 11.63 -7.63
CA ALA A 190 21.45 12.95 -7.22
C ALA A 190 22.75 13.29 -7.97
N GLN A 191 23.65 12.32 -8.11
CA GLN A 191 24.88 12.49 -8.87
C GLN A 191 24.59 12.84 -10.34
N ASP A 192 23.66 12.12 -10.98
CA ASP A 192 23.24 12.38 -12.36
C ASP A 192 22.58 13.76 -12.52
N ALA A 193 21.91 14.24 -11.49
CA ALA A 193 21.32 15.58 -11.45
C ALA A 193 22.30 16.68 -11.03
N GLY A 194 23.57 16.38 -10.76
CA GLY A 194 24.56 17.33 -10.29
C GLY A 194 24.31 17.88 -8.87
N LEU A 195 23.61 17.13 -8.04
CA LEU A 195 23.26 17.49 -6.67
C LEU A 195 24.13 16.73 -5.66
N VAL A 196 24.43 17.38 -4.53
CA VAL A 196 25.07 16.73 -3.38
C VAL A 196 23.99 16.13 -2.51
N LEU A 197 23.97 14.82 -2.36
CA LEU A 197 23.10 14.13 -1.40
C LEU A 197 23.69 14.20 0.00
N VAL A 198 22.85 14.53 0.98
CA VAL A 198 23.15 14.52 2.41
C VAL A 198 22.22 13.52 3.08
N PRO A 199 22.66 12.30 3.36
CA PRO A 199 21.88 11.33 4.14
C PRO A 199 21.70 11.82 5.57
N VAL A 200 20.49 11.80 6.07
CA VAL A 200 20.14 12.19 7.45
C VAL A 200 19.30 11.08 8.05
N GLU A 201 19.89 10.39 9.01
CA GLU A 201 19.27 9.23 9.64
C GLU A 201 18.33 9.63 10.78
N MET A 202 17.25 8.85 10.93
CA MET A 202 16.27 8.97 12.00
C MET A 202 15.73 7.58 12.36
N ARG A 203 16.02 7.11 13.57
CA ARG A 203 15.59 5.80 14.08
C ARG A 203 14.39 5.87 15.02
N SER A 204 14.07 7.05 15.52
CA SER A 204 13.00 7.25 16.49
C SER A 204 12.27 8.58 16.28
N PRO A 205 11.00 8.71 16.75
CA PRO A 205 10.27 9.99 16.70
C PRO A 205 10.98 11.15 17.40
N GLN A 206 11.78 10.86 18.41
CA GLN A 206 12.53 11.85 19.19
C GLN A 206 13.67 12.47 18.40
N GLU A 207 14.16 11.79 17.36
CA GLU A 207 15.26 12.26 16.52
C GLU A 207 14.82 13.20 15.40
N VAL A 208 13.51 13.40 15.15
CA VAL A 208 13.03 14.30 14.10
C VAL A 208 13.62 15.71 14.23
N PRO A 209 13.64 16.38 15.42
CA PRO A 209 14.22 17.73 15.54
C PRO A 209 15.74 17.77 15.27
N SER A 210 16.49 16.78 15.74
CA SER A 210 17.94 16.72 15.52
C SER A 210 18.30 16.43 14.06
N ALA A 211 17.47 15.67 13.35
CA ALA A 211 17.61 15.46 11.91
C ALA A 211 17.49 16.79 11.14
N PHE A 212 16.50 17.62 11.46
CA PHE A 212 16.35 18.93 10.85
C PHE A 212 17.48 19.91 11.23
N ALA A 213 17.97 19.87 12.48
CA ALA A 213 19.15 20.61 12.88
C ALA A 213 20.41 20.20 12.08
N THR A 214 20.56 18.91 11.79
CA THR A 214 21.64 18.42 10.93
C THR A 214 21.49 18.93 9.50
N MET A 215 20.28 18.91 8.91
CA MET A 215 20.03 19.48 7.58
C MET A 215 20.39 20.96 7.49
N ALA A 216 20.04 21.75 8.52
CA ALA A 216 20.39 23.16 8.60
C ALA A 216 21.92 23.37 8.64
N ARG A 217 22.63 22.62 9.50
CA ARG A 217 24.11 22.68 9.60
C ARG A 217 24.79 22.31 8.28
N GLU A 218 24.26 21.30 7.59
CA GLU A 218 24.76 20.83 6.29
C GLU A 218 24.29 21.71 5.11
N ARG A 219 23.54 22.79 5.37
CA ARG A 219 23.02 23.71 4.36
C ARG A 219 22.24 22.99 3.26
N VAL A 220 21.38 22.06 3.66
CA VAL A 220 20.45 21.39 2.76
C VAL A 220 19.45 22.39 2.20
N GLY A 221 19.24 22.41 0.88
CA GLY A 221 18.32 23.33 0.21
C GLY A 221 16.92 22.76 -0.02
N ALA A 222 16.78 21.43 0.00
CA ALA A 222 15.51 20.73 -0.09
C ALA A 222 15.61 19.33 0.53
N VAL A 223 14.47 18.72 0.86
CA VAL A 223 14.43 17.42 1.55
C VAL A 223 13.60 16.41 0.75
N MET A 224 14.19 15.27 0.53
CA MET A 224 13.49 14.03 0.18
C MET A 224 13.29 13.19 1.44
N VAL A 225 12.19 12.45 1.50
CA VAL A 225 11.91 11.56 2.63
C VAL A 225 11.72 10.15 2.12
N MET A 226 12.48 9.21 2.65
CA MET A 226 12.25 7.79 2.44
C MET A 226 10.98 7.35 3.20
N SER A 227 10.06 6.68 2.50
CA SER A 227 8.83 6.20 3.13
C SER A 227 9.06 4.89 3.88
N ASP A 228 8.77 4.92 5.17
CA ASP A 228 8.63 3.74 6.02
C ASP A 228 7.52 3.98 7.07
N ALA A 229 7.27 3.01 7.94
CA ALA A 229 6.24 3.15 8.97
C ALA A 229 6.51 4.32 9.92
N LEU A 230 7.79 4.57 10.29
CA LEU A 230 8.19 5.63 11.20
C LEU A 230 7.96 7.02 10.57
N THR A 231 8.47 7.23 9.35
CA THR A 231 8.33 8.52 8.65
C THR A 231 6.86 8.83 8.32
N VAL A 232 6.06 7.83 7.94
CA VAL A 232 4.61 8.00 7.73
C VAL A 232 3.89 8.41 9.02
N MET A 233 4.23 7.80 10.16
CA MET A 233 3.65 8.20 11.45
C MET A 233 4.07 9.61 11.87
N GLN A 234 5.29 10.04 11.57
CA GLN A 234 5.82 11.36 11.90
C GLN A 234 5.54 12.42 10.82
N ARG A 235 4.75 12.13 9.79
CA ARG A 235 4.51 13.01 8.64
C ARG A 235 4.10 14.45 9.00
N ASN A 236 3.23 14.61 10.01
CA ASN A 236 2.78 15.93 10.45
C ASN A 236 3.96 16.73 11.03
N ARG A 237 4.75 16.10 11.90
CA ARG A 237 5.91 16.74 12.53
C ARG A 237 7.03 17.03 11.52
N ILE A 238 7.25 16.13 10.57
CA ILE A 238 8.21 16.32 9.49
C ILE A 238 7.79 17.51 8.63
N ALA A 239 6.53 17.61 8.22
CA ALA A 239 6.01 18.71 7.41
C ALA A 239 6.07 20.05 8.17
N GLU A 240 5.71 20.07 9.45
CA GLU A 240 5.78 21.25 10.31
C GLU A 240 7.22 21.78 10.43
N LEU A 241 8.19 20.90 10.75
CA LEU A 241 9.59 21.30 10.88
C LEU A 241 10.20 21.71 9.54
N ALA A 242 9.88 21.04 8.46
CA ALA A 242 10.31 21.42 7.13
C ALA A 242 9.84 22.84 6.79
N LEU A 243 8.59 23.16 7.06
CA LEU A 243 8.04 24.51 6.85
C LEU A 243 8.71 25.53 7.77
N LYS A 244 8.91 25.22 9.05
CA LYS A 244 9.59 26.10 10.03
C LYS A 244 11.02 26.42 9.61
N GLU A 245 11.76 25.43 9.16
CA GLU A 245 13.15 25.57 8.69
C GLU A 245 13.25 26.04 7.24
N ARG A 246 12.10 26.38 6.59
CA ARG A 246 11.99 26.82 5.20
C ARG A 246 12.60 25.84 4.20
N LEU A 247 12.48 24.55 4.45
CA LEU A 247 12.99 23.49 3.60
C LEU A 247 11.88 22.95 2.69
N PRO A 248 11.93 23.20 1.37
CA PRO A 248 11.06 22.54 0.40
C PRO A 248 11.19 21.02 0.48
N THR A 249 10.06 20.33 0.38
CA THR A 249 10.03 18.88 0.55
C THR A 249 9.42 18.16 -0.64
N ILE A 250 9.95 17.00 -0.98
CA ILE A 250 9.28 16.04 -1.84
C ILE A 250 9.16 14.68 -1.15
N PHE A 251 8.01 14.08 -1.31
CA PHE A 251 7.64 12.81 -0.66
C PHE A 251 7.22 11.77 -1.69
N PRO A 252 7.33 10.48 -1.35
CA PRO A 252 6.80 9.41 -2.19
C PRO A 252 5.29 9.23 -2.08
N LEU A 253 4.64 9.77 -1.05
CA LEU A 253 3.22 9.56 -0.78
C LEU A 253 2.46 10.87 -0.55
N ARG A 254 1.24 10.92 -1.09
CA ARG A 254 0.28 12.04 -0.95
C ARG A 254 0.02 12.45 0.50
N GLU A 255 -0.02 11.47 1.41
CA GLU A 255 -0.35 11.68 2.83
C GLU A 255 0.56 12.69 3.53
N TYR A 256 1.80 12.81 3.10
CA TYR A 256 2.71 13.84 3.63
C TYR A 256 2.35 15.24 3.14
N VAL A 257 1.83 15.36 1.92
CA VAL A 257 1.41 16.67 1.37
C VAL A 257 0.13 17.15 2.05
N VAL A 258 -0.79 16.23 2.32
CA VAL A 258 -2.00 16.50 3.15
C VAL A 258 -1.60 16.94 4.56
N ALA A 259 -0.50 16.43 5.10
CA ALA A 259 0.03 16.83 6.40
C ALA A 259 0.75 18.18 6.39
N GLY A 260 0.89 18.86 5.22
CA GLY A 260 1.54 20.16 5.10
C GLY A 260 2.85 20.15 4.31
N GLY A 261 3.28 19.02 3.78
CA GLY A 261 4.43 18.95 2.87
C GLY A 261 4.22 19.70 1.57
N LEU A 262 5.30 20.03 0.85
CA LEU A 262 5.22 20.84 -0.37
C LEU A 262 4.67 20.04 -1.55
N MET A 263 5.29 18.91 -1.87
CA MET A 263 4.84 18.08 -2.99
C MET A 263 5.11 16.59 -2.75
N ALA A 264 4.37 15.75 -3.44
CA ALA A 264 4.63 14.32 -3.54
C ALA A 264 4.62 13.89 -5.01
N TYR A 265 5.52 13.00 -5.34
CA TYR A 265 5.50 12.28 -6.60
C TYR A 265 5.74 10.80 -6.32
N GLY A 266 4.70 10.01 -6.50
CA GLY A 266 4.75 8.61 -6.14
C GLY A 266 3.47 7.86 -6.40
N GLU A 267 3.43 6.64 -5.88
CA GLU A 267 2.32 5.72 -6.04
C GLU A 267 1.16 6.08 -5.12
N ASN A 268 -0.04 5.67 -5.51
CA ASN A 268 -1.24 5.82 -4.69
C ASN A 268 -1.50 4.53 -3.89
N ILE A 269 -1.17 4.53 -2.61
CA ILE A 269 -1.32 3.35 -1.73
C ILE A 269 -2.79 2.89 -1.64
N ARG A 270 -3.76 3.82 -1.74
CA ARG A 270 -5.16 3.46 -1.75
C ARG A 270 -5.52 2.60 -2.98
N ASP A 271 -4.95 2.94 -4.15
CA ASP A 271 -5.14 2.16 -5.37
C ASP A 271 -4.45 0.79 -5.30
N PHE A 272 -3.28 0.72 -4.66
CA PHE A 272 -2.62 -0.56 -4.36
C PHE A 272 -3.52 -1.46 -3.53
N PHE A 273 -4.07 -0.97 -2.43
CA PHE A 273 -4.95 -1.78 -1.60
C PHE A 273 -6.26 -2.12 -2.31
N ARG A 274 -6.79 -1.20 -3.13
CA ARG A 274 -7.95 -1.52 -3.98
C ARG A 274 -7.63 -2.64 -4.96
N ARG A 275 -6.46 -2.60 -5.58
CA ARG A 275 -6.00 -3.64 -6.51
C ARG A 275 -5.68 -4.96 -5.81
N ALA A 276 -5.20 -4.94 -4.55
CA ALA A 276 -4.97 -6.14 -3.75
C ALA A 276 -6.25 -6.98 -3.57
N ALA A 277 -7.42 -6.35 -3.51
CA ALA A 277 -8.71 -7.04 -3.46
C ALA A 277 -8.97 -7.93 -4.70
N PHE A 278 -8.44 -7.56 -5.88
CA PHE A 278 -8.50 -8.43 -7.06
C PHE A 278 -7.75 -9.75 -6.84
N TYR A 279 -6.58 -9.70 -6.21
CA TYR A 279 -5.82 -10.91 -5.90
C TYR A 279 -6.54 -11.77 -4.87
N VAL A 280 -7.13 -11.14 -3.86
CA VAL A 280 -7.97 -11.84 -2.88
C VAL A 280 -9.16 -12.50 -3.59
N ASP A 281 -9.88 -11.79 -4.46
CA ASP A 281 -10.98 -12.37 -5.27
C ASP A 281 -10.54 -13.60 -6.05
N LYS A 282 -9.41 -13.54 -6.75
CA LYS A 282 -8.86 -14.69 -7.49
C LYS A 282 -8.57 -15.88 -6.59
N ILE A 283 -7.96 -15.63 -5.43
CA ILE A 283 -7.65 -16.66 -4.44
C ILE A 283 -8.92 -17.27 -3.86
N LEU A 284 -9.92 -16.47 -3.49
CA LEU A 284 -11.20 -16.96 -2.97
C LEU A 284 -11.98 -17.79 -4.00
N LYS A 285 -11.72 -17.56 -5.29
CA LYS A 285 -12.25 -18.34 -6.42
C LYS A 285 -11.39 -19.56 -6.76
N GLY A 286 -10.34 -19.85 -5.97
CA GLY A 286 -9.53 -21.06 -6.09
C GLY A 286 -8.23 -20.92 -6.89
N ALA A 287 -7.85 -19.71 -7.31
CA ALA A 287 -6.54 -19.50 -7.93
C ALA A 287 -5.42 -19.67 -6.89
N LYS A 288 -4.31 -20.25 -7.30
CA LYS A 288 -3.13 -20.40 -6.43
C LYS A 288 -2.25 -19.15 -6.55
N PRO A 289 -1.72 -18.60 -5.44
CA PRO A 289 -0.78 -17.48 -5.49
C PRO A 289 0.42 -17.72 -6.40
N SER A 290 0.95 -18.94 -6.45
CA SER A 290 2.06 -19.34 -7.34
C SER A 290 1.80 -19.08 -8.81
N ASP A 291 0.53 -19.09 -9.24
CA ASP A 291 0.10 -18.96 -10.63
C ASP A 291 -0.37 -17.54 -10.98
N LEU A 292 -0.40 -16.65 -9.98
CA LEU A 292 -0.79 -15.25 -10.13
C LEU A 292 0.44 -14.35 -10.19
N PRO A 293 0.78 -13.78 -11.36
CA PRO A 293 1.91 -12.85 -11.48
C PRO A 293 1.76 -11.66 -10.54
N ILE A 294 2.88 -11.17 -10.02
CA ILE A 294 2.95 -9.94 -9.25
C ILE A 294 2.86 -8.76 -10.21
N GLU A 295 1.95 -7.84 -9.94
CA GLU A 295 1.76 -6.62 -10.73
C GLU A 295 2.61 -5.49 -10.15
N GLN A 296 3.26 -4.73 -11.05
CA GLN A 296 3.91 -3.46 -10.70
C GLN A 296 3.12 -2.33 -11.34
N PRO A 297 2.30 -1.58 -10.59
CA PRO A 297 1.67 -0.39 -11.11
C PRO A 297 2.73 0.65 -11.51
N THR A 298 2.59 1.21 -12.70
CA THR A 298 3.56 2.15 -13.28
C THR A 298 3.10 3.60 -13.27
N ARG A 299 1.91 3.85 -12.72
CA ARG A 299 1.35 5.20 -12.63
C ARG A 299 1.81 5.90 -11.37
N PHE A 300 2.50 7.02 -11.52
CA PHE A 300 2.86 7.94 -10.45
C PHE A 300 1.95 9.17 -10.49
N PHE A 301 1.67 9.71 -9.31
CA PHE A 301 0.79 10.84 -9.11
C PHE A 301 1.59 12.01 -8.54
N LEU A 302 1.39 13.20 -9.11
CA LEU A 302 1.96 14.44 -8.62
C LEU A 302 0.91 15.19 -7.80
N THR A 303 1.17 15.37 -6.51
CA THR A 303 0.37 16.21 -5.60
C THR A 303 1.19 17.43 -5.19
N ILE A 304 0.61 18.63 -5.25
CA ILE A 304 1.28 19.89 -4.90
C ILE A 304 0.42 20.65 -3.87
N ASN A 305 1.06 21.20 -2.83
CA ASN A 305 0.41 22.03 -1.83
C ASN A 305 0.79 23.51 -2.06
N LEU A 306 -0.12 24.27 -2.65
CA LEU A 306 0.09 25.70 -2.92
C LEU A 306 0.13 26.56 -1.65
N LYS A 307 -0.56 26.14 -0.59
CA LYS A 307 -0.48 26.83 0.70
C LYS A 307 0.96 26.77 1.26
N THR A 308 1.57 25.58 1.20
CA THR A 308 2.96 25.37 1.63
C THR A 308 3.94 26.08 0.70
N ALA A 309 3.71 26.05 -0.63
CA ALA A 309 4.55 26.77 -1.59
C ALA A 309 4.57 28.28 -1.28
N ARG A 310 3.40 28.91 -1.09
CA ARG A 310 3.27 30.32 -0.71
C ARG A 310 3.99 30.65 0.62
N ALA A 311 3.85 29.79 1.62
CA ALA A 311 4.51 29.97 2.92
C ALA A 311 6.05 29.88 2.84
N LEU A 312 6.56 29.07 1.88
CA LEU A 312 8.00 28.97 1.59
C LEU A 312 8.50 30.10 0.68
N GLY A 313 7.61 30.91 0.10
CA GLY A 313 7.96 31.95 -0.88
C GLY A 313 8.34 31.36 -2.24
N LEU A 314 7.84 30.17 -2.57
CA LEU A 314 8.10 29.48 -3.83
C LEU A 314 6.97 29.73 -4.84
N GLU A 315 7.34 30.03 -6.07
CA GLU A 315 6.44 30.08 -7.20
C GLU A 315 6.49 28.73 -7.94
N ILE A 316 5.34 28.05 -7.99
CA ILE A 316 5.23 26.79 -8.73
C ILE A 316 4.98 27.10 -10.21
N PRO A 317 5.83 26.63 -11.13
CA PRO A 317 5.65 26.92 -12.56
C PRO A 317 4.28 26.45 -13.06
N PRO A 318 3.58 27.26 -13.91
CA PRO A 318 2.28 26.87 -14.46
C PRO A 318 2.30 25.54 -15.21
N THR A 319 3.42 25.23 -15.87
CA THR A 319 3.64 23.95 -16.55
C THR A 319 3.68 22.76 -15.60
N LEU A 320 4.13 22.97 -14.36
CA LEU A 320 4.14 21.94 -13.33
C LEU A 320 2.75 21.76 -12.72
N LEU A 321 2.04 22.87 -12.47
CA LEU A 321 0.65 22.81 -11.99
C LEU A 321 -0.28 22.09 -12.98
N ALA A 322 -0.10 22.33 -14.28
CA ALA A 322 -0.88 21.66 -15.32
C ALA A 322 -0.65 20.14 -15.40
N ARG A 323 0.45 19.66 -14.80
CA ARG A 323 0.80 18.22 -14.75
C ARG A 323 0.44 17.58 -13.41
N ALA A 324 0.01 18.38 -12.43
CA ALA A 324 -0.38 17.85 -11.13
C ALA A 324 -1.70 17.09 -11.23
N ASP A 325 -1.73 15.89 -10.67
CA ASP A 325 -2.98 15.11 -10.52
C ASP A 325 -3.86 15.71 -9.42
N GLU A 326 -3.25 16.38 -8.43
CA GLU A 326 -3.95 17.04 -7.33
C GLU A 326 -3.20 18.31 -6.89
N VAL A 327 -3.97 19.36 -6.63
CA VAL A 327 -3.47 20.62 -6.06
C VAL A 327 -4.25 20.92 -4.79
N ILE A 328 -3.54 21.09 -3.67
CA ILE A 328 -4.10 21.48 -2.37
C ILE A 328 -3.93 23.01 -2.21
N GLU A 329 -5.04 23.72 -2.03
CA GLU A 329 -5.10 25.18 -1.89
C GLU A 329 -5.32 25.66 -0.44
#